data_a681cf7c2e2f432b44937b6916de1cbc
#
_entry.id   a681cf7c2e2f432b44937b6916de1cbc
#
_cell.length_a   1.000
_cell.length_b   1.000
_cell.length_c   1.000
_cell.angle_alpha   90.00
_cell.angle_beta   90.00
_cell.angle_gamma   90.00
#
_symmetry.space_group_name_H-M   'P 1'
#
loop_
_entity.id
_entity.type
_entity.pdbx_description
1 polymer ?
#
loop_
_entity_poly.entity_id
_entity_poly.type
_entity_poly.pdbx_seq_one_letter_code
_entity_poly.pdbx_strand_id
1 'polypeptide(L)'
;SFTYQGHLQSVYYASEYVDERAIRNLLAKFERFSAKLLPTPPLFFVIDYTRSGYLLMTDASRLITSHDPRAFLDGGIPQLIDIFQKDDFRVYNEMVFPANIRFLQSRPIEAHRNLIFSYNFRVKHVDGSYVSLLQRGSYITSRETGLPLYSLGMVTDITPFKRDTLVYHTIETMEYAGGTLAKSIVESNCFFPNEEDKLLSKQERHVLGYMADGLSSKQIAWKLKISENTVSNHRKNMLRKTNTKNVAELVAFACRSGLI
;
A
#
# COMPACT_ATOMS: atom_id res chain seq x y z
N SER A 1 18.56 -4.08 -5.50
CA SER A 1 17.22 -4.00 -4.87
C SER A 1 16.23 -3.51 -5.92
N PHE A 2 15.13 -4.22 -6.09
CA PHE A 2 14.09 -3.85 -7.05
C PHE A 2 13.28 -2.68 -6.46
N THR A 3 13.19 -1.55 -7.14
CA THR A 3 12.42 -0.38 -6.71
C THR A 3 11.39 0.00 -7.76
N TYR A 4 10.38 0.80 -7.38
CA TYR A 4 9.40 1.31 -8.33
C TYR A 4 10.07 2.14 -9.44
N GLN A 5 10.96 3.05 -9.08
CA GLN A 5 11.70 3.85 -10.06
C GLN A 5 12.57 3.00 -10.98
N GLY A 6 13.23 1.95 -10.45
CA GLY A 6 13.99 1.00 -11.26
C GLY A 6 13.10 0.20 -12.21
N HIS A 7 11.88 -0.15 -11.78
CA HIS A 7 10.89 -0.80 -12.65
C HIS A 7 10.47 0.09 -13.81
N LEU A 8 10.16 1.37 -13.56
CA LEU A 8 9.80 2.31 -14.63
C LEU A 8 10.87 2.38 -15.73
N GLN A 9 12.15 2.36 -15.33
CA GLN A 9 13.27 2.35 -16.28
C GLN A 9 13.35 1.02 -17.05
N SER A 10 13.08 -0.12 -16.39
CA SER A 10 13.21 -1.45 -17.00
C SER A 10 12.13 -1.78 -18.03
N VAL A 11 10.93 -1.21 -17.90
CA VAL A 11 9.80 -1.47 -18.81
C VAL A 11 9.56 -0.34 -19.81
N TYR A 12 10.36 0.73 -19.74
CA TYR A 12 10.22 1.85 -20.67
C TYR A 12 10.42 1.39 -22.12
N TYR A 13 9.47 1.70 -22.99
CA TYR A 13 9.40 1.23 -24.38
C TYR A 13 9.15 -0.30 -24.57
N ALA A 14 8.66 -1.01 -23.57
CA ALA A 14 8.19 -2.37 -23.81
C ALA A 14 7.08 -2.37 -24.89
N SER A 15 7.17 -3.28 -25.85
CA SER A 15 6.34 -3.28 -27.07
C SER A 15 5.16 -4.25 -27.02
N GLU A 16 4.83 -4.82 -25.87
CA GLU A 16 3.70 -5.73 -25.74
C GLU A 16 2.37 -5.00 -25.97
N TYR A 17 1.53 -5.58 -26.84
CA TYR A 17 0.23 -5.00 -27.17
C TYR A 17 -0.78 -5.17 -26.03
N VAL A 18 -1.38 -4.06 -25.64
CA VAL A 18 -2.56 -4.01 -24.77
C VAL A 18 -3.66 -3.24 -25.46
N ASP A 19 -4.89 -3.77 -25.46
CA ASP A 19 -6.05 -3.08 -26.05
C ASP A 19 -6.49 -1.90 -25.18
N GLU A 20 -5.78 -0.78 -25.32
CA GLU A 20 -6.07 0.46 -24.60
C GLU A 20 -7.48 0.98 -24.88
N ARG A 21 -8.00 0.77 -26.09
CA ARG A 21 -9.33 1.25 -26.47
C ARG A 21 -10.43 0.50 -25.70
N ALA A 22 -10.28 -0.81 -25.57
CA ALA A 22 -11.20 -1.63 -24.77
C ALA A 22 -11.17 -1.22 -23.30
N ILE A 23 -9.99 -0.99 -22.73
CA ILE A 23 -9.81 -0.51 -21.34
C ILE A 23 -10.50 0.85 -21.17
N ARG A 24 -10.23 1.83 -22.03
CA ARG A 24 -10.83 3.18 -21.96
C ARG A 24 -12.36 3.13 -22.06
N ASN A 25 -12.90 2.34 -22.97
CA ASN A 25 -14.35 2.21 -23.16
C ASN A 25 -15.04 1.58 -21.94
N LEU A 26 -14.44 0.56 -21.33
CA LEU A 26 -14.99 -0.08 -20.14
C LEU A 26 -14.99 0.89 -18.94
N LEU A 27 -13.88 1.56 -18.72
CA LEU A 27 -13.73 2.51 -17.60
C LEU A 27 -14.65 3.72 -17.75
N ALA A 28 -14.81 4.27 -18.96
CA ALA A 28 -15.75 5.37 -19.21
C ALA A 28 -17.22 4.98 -18.94
N LYS A 29 -17.61 3.73 -19.23
CA LYS A 29 -18.95 3.22 -18.87
C LYS A 29 -19.12 3.11 -17.35
N PHE A 30 -18.12 2.60 -16.66
CA PHE A 30 -18.15 2.46 -15.22
C PHE A 30 -18.18 3.82 -14.51
N GLU A 31 -17.40 4.79 -14.97
CA GLU A 31 -17.39 6.16 -14.46
C GLU A 31 -18.76 6.83 -14.58
N ARG A 32 -19.41 6.74 -15.75
CA ARG A 32 -20.75 7.27 -15.94
C ARG A 32 -21.78 6.63 -15.03
N PHE A 33 -21.66 5.35 -14.76
CA PHE A 33 -22.56 4.63 -13.86
C PHE A 33 -22.32 5.05 -12.41
N SER A 34 -21.07 5.04 -11.94
CA SER A 34 -20.72 5.38 -10.56
C SER A 34 -21.06 6.83 -10.21
N ALA A 35 -20.86 7.77 -11.14
CA ALA A 35 -21.20 9.19 -10.94
C ALA A 35 -22.70 9.42 -10.71
N LYS A 36 -23.56 8.54 -11.24
CA LYS A 36 -25.02 8.62 -11.01
C LYS A 36 -25.47 8.05 -9.66
N LEU A 37 -24.68 7.13 -9.11
CA LEU A 37 -25.05 6.41 -7.88
C LEU A 37 -24.45 7.02 -6.62
N LEU A 38 -23.31 7.71 -6.74
CA LEU A 38 -22.54 8.19 -5.61
C LEU A 38 -22.36 9.71 -5.69
N PRO A 39 -22.61 10.47 -4.60
CA PRO A 39 -22.31 11.89 -4.53
C PRO A 39 -20.82 12.18 -4.75
N THR A 40 -19.94 11.25 -4.33
CA THR A 40 -18.48 11.31 -4.51
C THR A 40 -18.00 9.99 -5.09
N PRO A 41 -17.90 9.87 -6.43
CA PRO A 41 -17.41 8.65 -7.06
C PRO A 41 -15.93 8.42 -6.70
N PRO A 42 -15.49 7.16 -6.58
CA PRO A 42 -14.07 6.87 -6.42
C PRO A 42 -13.30 7.34 -7.65
N LEU A 43 -12.05 7.73 -7.44
CA LEU A 43 -11.14 8.04 -8.52
C LEU A 43 -10.69 6.73 -9.19
N PHE A 44 -10.84 6.64 -10.52
CA PHE A 44 -10.27 5.56 -11.32
C PHE A 44 -9.08 6.05 -12.11
N PHE A 45 -8.07 5.20 -12.24
CA PHE A 45 -6.87 5.49 -13.03
C PHE A 45 -6.39 4.26 -13.81
N VAL A 46 -5.66 4.54 -14.88
CA VAL A 46 -4.81 3.58 -15.58
C VAL A 46 -3.46 4.24 -15.82
N ILE A 47 -2.41 3.60 -15.34
CA ILE A 47 -1.02 3.99 -15.58
C ILE A 47 -0.44 3.05 -16.64
N ASP A 48 0.24 3.64 -17.61
CA ASP A 48 1.12 2.97 -18.57
C ASP A 48 2.57 3.15 -18.13
N TYR A 49 3.18 2.12 -17.59
CA TYR A 49 4.57 2.16 -17.15
C TYR A 49 5.54 2.23 -18.33
N THR A 50 5.15 1.71 -19.51
CA THR A 50 6.00 1.71 -20.70
C THR A 50 6.24 3.12 -21.25
N ARG A 51 5.36 4.07 -20.90
CA ARG A 51 5.45 5.47 -21.30
C ARG A 51 5.54 6.43 -20.11
N SER A 52 5.63 5.89 -18.90
CA SER A 52 5.63 6.67 -17.64
C SER A 52 4.47 7.66 -17.54
N GLY A 53 3.29 7.28 -18.03
CA GLY A 53 2.14 8.15 -18.19
C GLY A 53 0.83 7.58 -17.67
N TYR A 54 -0.20 8.42 -17.69
CA TYR A 54 -1.57 8.01 -17.41
C TYR A 54 -2.37 7.87 -18.72
N LEU A 55 -3.07 6.73 -18.88
CA LEU A 55 -4.05 6.54 -19.94
C LEU A 55 -5.44 7.03 -19.53
N LEU A 56 -5.72 6.98 -18.24
CA LEU A 56 -6.97 7.43 -17.65
C LEU A 56 -6.72 8.05 -16.27
N MET A 57 -7.42 9.14 -16.01
CA MET A 57 -7.63 9.74 -14.71
C MET A 57 -9.02 10.34 -14.72
N THR A 58 -9.89 9.94 -13.78
CA THR A 58 -11.27 10.42 -13.74
C THR A 58 -11.39 11.79 -13.08
N ASP A 59 -12.51 12.51 -13.35
CA ASP A 59 -12.78 13.83 -12.78
C ASP A 59 -12.87 13.82 -11.24
N ALA A 60 -13.06 12.66 -10.63
CA ALA A 60 -13.01 12.48 -9.18
C ALA A 60 -11.67 12.93 -8.56
N SER A 61 -10.58 13.02 -9.35
CA SER A 61 -9.31 13.58 -8.89
C SER A 61 -9.45 15.00 -8.34
N ARG A 62 -10.30 15.84 -8.94
CA ARG A 62 -10.58 17.21 -8.46
C ARG A 62 -11.23 17.21 -7.06
N LEU A 63 -12.13 16.25 -6.81
CA LEU A 63 -12.83 16.13 -5.53
C LEU A 63 -11.95 15.56 -4.43
N ILE A 64 -11.12 14.56 -4.77
CA ILE A 64 -10.34 13.78 -3.81
C ILE A 64 -8.98 14.41 -3.54
N THR A 65 -8.30 14.93 -4.56
CA THR A 65 -6.95 15.48 -4.45
C THR A 65 -6.85 16.96 -4.74
N SER A 66 -7.96 17.61 -5.17
CA SER A 66 -8.02 18.97 -5.71
C SER A 66 -7.22 19.24 -6.99
N HIS A 67 -6.58 18.22 -7.55
CA HIS A 67 -5.82 18.33 -8.80
C HIS A 67 -6.67 17.98 -10.02
N ASP A 68 -6.51 18.77 -11.08
CA ASP A 68 -7.16 18.50 -12.36
C ASP A 68 -6.69 17.16 -12.95
N PRO A 69 -7.57 16.29 -13.48
CA PRO A 69 -7.16 15.05 -14.13
C PRO A 69 -6.17 15.28 -15.29
N ARG A 70 -6.27 16.40 -15.99
CA ARG A 70 -5.31 16.77 -17.06
C ARG A 70 -3.88 16.92 -16.55
N ALA A 71 -3.70 17.41 -15.33
CA ALA A 71 -2.36 17.50 -14.74
C ALA A 71 -1.66 16.14 -14.69
N PHE A 72 -2.40 15.05 -14.41
CA PHE A 72 -1.86 13.69 -14.43
C PHE A 72 -1.71 13.13 -15.85
N LEU A 73 -2.67 13.42 -16.75
CA LEU A 73 -2.61 12.94 -18.12
C LEU A 73 -1.44 13.56 -18.90
N ASP A 74 -1.16 14.84 -18.66
CA ASP A 74 -0.09 15.59 -19.32
C ASP A 74 1.26 15.43 -18.61
N GLY A 75 1.26 15.44 -17.27
CA GLY A 75 2.46 15.37 -16.44
C GLY A 75 2.93 13.95 -16.11
N GLY A 76 2.10 12.95 -16.37
CA GLY A 76 2.44 11.54 -16.17
C GLY A 76 2.72 11.15 -14.71
N ILE A 77 3.55 10.13 -14.53
CA ILE A 77 3.98 9.65 -13.20
C ILE A 77 4.76 10.71 -12.42
N PRO A 78 5.61 11.56 -13.02
CA PRO A 78 6.25 12.65 -12.30
C PRO A 78 5.26 13.55 -11.53
N GLN A 79 4.10 13.87 -12.12
CA GLN A 79 3.06 14.66 -11.44
C GLN A 79 2.55 13.98 -10.16
N LEU A 80 2.40 12.66 -10.16
CA LEU A 80 2.03 11.93 -8.95
C LEU A 80 3.15 12.00 -7.91
N ILE A 81 4.41 11.80 -8.32
CA ILE A 81 5.56 11.81 -7.42
C ILE A 81 5.70 13.17 -6.73
N ASP A 82 5.48 14.27 -7.45
CA ASP A 82 5.60 15.63 -6.92
C ASP A 82 4.60 15.94 -5.80
N ILE A 83 3.39 15.39 -5.89
CA ILE A 83 2.36 15.58 -4.86
C ILE A 83 2.35 14.49 -3.79
N PHE A 84 3.05 13.38 -4.01
CA PHE A 84 3.14 12.28 -3.04
C PHE A 84 3.87 12.76 -1.77
N GLN A 85 3.38 12.41 -0.60
CA GLN A 85 4.12 12.66 0.63
C GLN A 85 5.46 11.89 0.58
N LYS A 86 6.57 12.58 0.81
CA LYS A 86 7.93 12.07 0.52
C LYS A 86 8.26 10.76 1.23
N ASP A 87 7.88 10.63 2.49
CA ASP A 87 8.17 9.43 3.27
C ASP A 87 7.28 8.26 2.86
N ASP A 88 6.00 8.53 2.54
CA ASP A 88 5.09 7.53 2.01
C ASP A 88 5.57 7.05 0.64
N PHE A 89 6.07 7.97 -0.21
CA PHE A 89 6.66 7.60 -1.49
C PHE A 89 7.91 6.73 -1.34
N ARG A 90 8.78 7.04 -0.37
CA ARG A 90 9.93 6.21 -0.06
C ARG A 90 9.51 4.78 0.34
N VAL A 91 8.52 4.66 1.21
CA VAL A 91 7.95 3.35 1.60
C VAL A 91 7.36 2.63 0.40
N TYR A 92 6.60 3.33 -0.45
CA TYR A 92 6.06 2.74 -1.67
C TYR A 92 7.16 2.23 -2.60
N ASN A 93 8.15 3.07 -2.88
CA ASN A 93 9.25 2.77 -3.80
C ASN A 93 10.13 1.61 -3.32
N GLU A 94 10.44 1.54 -2.02
CA GLU A 94 11.44 0.63 -1.46
C GLU A 94 10.85 -0.62 -0.80
N MET A 95 9.57 -0.58 -0.40
CA MET A 95 8.95 -1.65 0.39
C MET A 95 7.69 -2.22 -0.27
N VAL A 96 6.68 -1.37 -0.56
CA VAL A 96 5.37 -1.81 -1.08
C VAL A 96 5.50 -2.37 -2.49
N PHE A 97 6.05 -1.58 -3.42
CA PHE A 97 6.18 -2.02 -4.81
C PHE A 97 7.09 -3.25 -4.95
N PRO A 98 8.26 -3.33 -4.29
CA PRO A 98 9.06 -4.54 -4.29
C PRO A 98 8.35 -5.78 -3.71
N ALA A 99 7.49 -5.62 -2.70
CA ALA A 99 6.67 -6.72 -2.19
C ALA A 99 5.70 -7.22 -3.26
N ASN A 100 5.02 -6.31 -3.97
CA ASN A 100 4.14 -6.66 -5.09
C ASN A 100 4.89 -7.46 -6.17
N ILE A 101 6.08 -7.01 -6.55
CA ILE A 101 6.88 -7.70 -7.58
C ILE A 101 7.30 -9.09 -7.12
N ARG A 102 7.82 -9.23 -5.90
CA ARG A 102 8.19 -10.55 -5.35
C ARG A 102 7.00 -11.51 -5.36
N PHE A 103 5.81 -11.01 -4.99
CA PHE A 103 4.60 -11.82 -4.98
C PHE A 103 4.19 -12.23 -6.40
N LEU A 104 4.17 -11.32 -7.37
CA LEU A 104 3.92 -11.61 -8.77
C LEU A 104 4.88 -12.68 -9.29
N GLN A 105 6.19 -12.51 -9.07
CA GLN A 105 7.21 -13.47 -9.51
C GLN A 105 7.09 -14.86 -8.86
N SER A 106 6.41 -14.96 -7.72
CA SER A 106 6.13 -16.24 -7.05
C SER A 106 4.92 -16.98 -7.60
N ARG A 107 4.19 -16.39 -8.56
CA ARG A 107 2.94 -16.92 -9.11
C ARG A 107 3.03 -17.11 -10.62
N PRO A 108 2.29 -18.09 -11.20
CA PRO A 108 2.12 -18.18 -12.63
C PRO A 108 1.49 -16.90 -13.19
N ILE A 109 1.90 -16.50 -14.38
CA ILE A 109 1.45 -15.23 -15.01
C ILE A 109 -0.09 -15.21 -15.19
N GLU A 110 -0.70 -16.34 -15.46
CA GLU A 110 -2.15 -16.49 -15.61
C GLU A 110 -2.92 -16.15 -14.33
N ALA A 111 -2.29 -16.31 -13.16
CA ALA A 111 -2.89 -16.00 -11.88
C ALA A 111 -2.83 -14.49 -11.55
N HIS A 112 -1.99 -13.70 -12.23
CA HIS A 112 -1.78 -12.28 -11.92
C HIS A 112 -3.08 -11.46 -12.03
N ARG A 113 -3.97 -11.81 -12.96
CA ARG A 113 -5.29 -11.17 -13.15
C ARG A 113 -6.25 -11.31 -11.97
N ASN A 114 -5.99 -12.26 -11.08
CA ASN A 114 -6.82 -12.54 -9.90
C ASN A 114 -6.28 -11.87 -8.64
N LEU A 115 -5.19 -11.09 -8.75
CA LEU A 115 -4.55 -10.43 -7.62
C LEU A 115 -5.03 -8.99 -7.48
N ILE A 116 -5.28 -8.58 -6.24
CA ILE A 116 -5.59 -7.20 -5.88
C ILE A 116 -4.52 -6.72 -4.90
N PHE A 117 -3.90 -5.61 -5.23
CA PHE A 117 -2.89 -4.93 -4.44
C PHE A 117 -3.51 -3.67 -3.83
N SER A 118 -3.41 -3.53 -2.52
CA SER A 118 -3.97 -2.37 -1.83
C SER A 118 -2.92 -1.76 -0.92
N TYR A 119 -2.86 -0.42 -0.89
CA TYR A 119 -2.05 0.32 0.08
C TYR A 119 -2.63 1.71 0.29
N ASN A 120 -2.36 2.30 1.44
CA ASN A 120 -2.68 3.70 1.69
C ASN A 120 -1.44 4.57 1.60
N PHE A 121 -1.65 5.83 1.25
CA PHE A 121 -0.62 6.85 1.11
C PHE A 121 -1.23 8.25 1.23
N ARG A 122 -0.38 9.25 1.37
CA ARG A 122 -0.81 10.65 1.42
C ARG A 122 -0.36 11.41 0.19
N VAL A 123 -1.25 12.26 -0.32
CA VAL A 123 -0.91 13.23 -1.37
C VAL A 123 -1.19 14.65 -0.89
N LYS A 124 -0.41 15.59 -1.42
CA LYS A 124 -0.55 17.00 -1.12
C LYS A 124 -1.73 17.58 -1.90
N HIS A 125 -2.67 18.15 -1.18
CA HIS A 125 -3.77 18.94 -1.73
C HIS A 125 -3.28 20.32 -2.19
N VAL A 126 -4.02 21.00 -3.06
CA VAL A 126 -3.61 22.33 -3.59
C VAL A 126 -3.45 23.39 -2.49
N ASP A 127 -4.21 23.29 -1.39
CA ASP A 127 -4.11 24.18 -0.23
C ASP A 127 -2.89 23.90 0.67
N GLY A 128 -2.09 22.88 0.32
CA GLY A 128 -0.91 22.47 1.07
C GLY A 128 -1.15 21.43 2.15
N SER A 129 -2.41 21.11 2.47
CA SER A 129 -2.75 20.01 3.38
C SER A 129 -2.47 18.63 2.73
N TYR A 130 -2.54 17.56 3.52
CA TYR A 130 -2.43 16.20 3.02
C TYR A 130 -3.74 15.46 3.16
N VAL A 131 -4.14 14.75 2.11
CA VAL A 131 -5.24 13.79 2.11
C VAL A 131 -4.71 12.38 2.13
N SER A 132 -5.32 11.50 2.94
CA SER A 132 -4.97 10.09 3.05
C SER A 132 -5.84 9.29 2.09
N LEU A 133 -5.21 8.55 1.21
CA LEU A 133 -5.84 7.79 0.14
C LEU A 133 -5.62 6.30 0.33
N LEU A 134 -6.62 5.50 -0.03
CA LEU A 134 -6.51 4.05 -0.20
C LEU A 134 -6.60 3.73 -1.69
N GLN A 135 -5.53 3.19 -2.24
CA GLN A 135 -5.52 2.62 -3.58
C GLN A 135 -5.77 1.12 -3.52
N ARG A 136 -6.64 0.64 -4.43
CA ARG A 136 -6.85 -0.77 -4.70
C ARG A 136 -6.80 -0.98 -6.21
N GLY A 137 -6.01 -1.94 -6.65
CA GLY A 137 -5.83 -2.16 -8.08
C GLY A 137 -5.15 -3.46 -8.42
N SER A 138 -4.96 -3.66 -9.72
CA SER A 138 -4.32 -4.83 -10.30
C SER A 138 -3.30 -4.39 -11.35
N TYR A 139 -2.46 -5.33 -11.77
CA TYR A 139 -1.50 -5.11 -12.84
C TYR A 139 -1.88 -5.91 -14.09
N ILE A 140 -1.60 -5.33 -15.25
CA ILE A 140 -1.43 -6.09 -16.49
C ILE A 140 0.06 -6.30 -16.62
N THR A 141 0.48 -7.55 -16.63
CA THR A 141 1.88 -7.94 -16.62
C THR A 141 2.33 -8.46 -17.98
N SER A 142 3.60 -8.29 -18.27
CA SER A 142 4.28 -8.87 -19.44
C SER A 142 4.13 -10.39 -19.43
N ARG A 143 3.82 -10.97 -20.58
CA ARG A 143 3.74 -12.41 -20.76
C ARG A 143 5.12 -13.07 -20.78
N GLU A 144 6.16 -12.30 -21.05
CA GLU A 144 7.54 -12.79 -21.11
C GLU A 144 8.23 -12.70 -19.76
N THR A 145 8.08 -11.56 -19.07
CA THR A 145 8.85 -11.27 -17.86
C THR A 145 8.04 -11.34 -16.57
N GLY A 146 6.70 -11.32 -16.66
CA GLY A 146 5.81 -11.21 -15.50
C GLY A 146 5.82 -9.84 -14.82
N LEU A 147 6.58 -8.87 -15.35
CA LEU A 147 6.65 -7.53 -14.78
C LEU A 147 5.41 -6.69 -15.14
N PRO A 148 4.94 -5.81 -14.26
CA PRO A 148 3.84 -4.90 -14.55
C PRO A 148 4.14 -3.98 -15.74
N LEU A 149 3.27 -3.95 -16.73
CA LEU A 149 3.28 -2.99 -17.84
C LEU A 149 2.25 -1.88 -17.59
N TYR A 150 1.11 -2.24 -17.00
CA TYR A 150 0.06 -1.28 -16.62
C TYR A 150 -0.39 -1.52 -15.19
N SER A 151 -0.82 -0.44 -14.55
CA SER A 151 -1.56 -0.48 -13.30
C SER A 151 -2.92 0.15 -13.50
N LEU A 152 -3.96 -0.53 -13.03
CA LEU A 152 -5.32 -0.04 -13.07
C LEU A 152 -5.98 -0.23 -11.71
N GLY A 153 -6.76 0.76 -11.30
CA GLY A 153 -7.39 0.67 -10.00
C GLY A 153 -8.26 1.86 -9.66
N MET A 154 -8.68 1.84 -8.42
CA MET A 154 -9.45 2.92 -7.83
C MET A 154 -8.75 3.46 -6.58
N VAL A 155 -9.02 4.74 -6.32
CA VAL A 155 -8.54 5.45 -5.12
C VAL A 155 -9.74 6.01 -4.39
N THR A 156 -9.74 5.86 -3.08
CA THR A 156 -10.78 6.39 -2.19
C THR A 156 -10.13 7.27 -1.13
N ASP A 157 -10.76 8.40 -0.81
CA ASP A 157 -10.36 9.23 0.33
C ASP A 157 -10.71 8.53 1.64
N ILE A 158 -9.70 8.26 2.45
CA ILE A 158 -9.83 7.67 3.78
C ILE A 158 -9.42 8.63 4.90
N THR A 159 -9.20 9.90 4.58
CA THR A 159 -8.80 10.93 5.55
C THR A 159 -9.69 10.95 6.79
N PRO A 160 -11.03 10.81 6.70
CA PRO A 160 -11.91 10.79 7.87
C PRO A 160 -11.65 9.61 8.82
N PHE A 161 -11.09 8.51 8.31
CA PHE A 161 -10.87 7.26 9.05
C PHE A 161 -9.41 7.05 9.45
N LYS A 162 -8.48 7.66 8.73
CA LYS A 162 -7.03 7.50 8.94
C LYS A 162 -6.55 8.41 10.09
N ARG A 163 -6.02 7.79 11.18
CA ARG A 163 -5.62 8.51 12.40
C ARG A 163 -4.11 8.44 12.66
N ASP A 164 -3.41 7.63 11.92
CA ASP A 164 -1.96 7.40 12.03
C ASP A 164 -1.27 7.69 10.69
N THR A 165 0.06 7.65 10.69
CA THR A 165 0.90 7.87 9.51
C THR A 165 1.36 6.57 8.86
N LEU A 166 0.93 5.40 9.37
CA LEU A 166 1.39 4.10 8.89
C LEU A 166 0.92 3.83 7.47
N VAL A 167 1.76 3.15 6.69
CA VAL A 167 1.39 2.63 5.38
C VAL A 167 1.03 1.16 5.52
N TYR A 168 -0.26 0.86 5.36
CA TYR A 168 -0.78 -0.51 5.31
C TYR A 168 -0.76 -0.99 3.87
N HIS A 169 -0.35 -2.24 3.69
CA HIS A 169 -0.29 -2.88 2.39
C HIS A 169 -0.88 -4.28 2.48
N THR A 170 -1.72 -4.66 1.51
CA THR A 170 -2.26 -6.02 1.41
C THR A 170 -2.22 -6.52 -0.02
N ILE A 171 -2.03 -7.84 -0.15
CA ILE A 171 -2.24 -8.58 -1.39
C ILE A 171 -3.39 -9.56 -1.14
N GLU A 172 -4.38 -9.51 -2.02
CA GLU A 172 -5.56 -10.37 -1.98
C GLU A 172 -5.62 -11.22 -3.24
N THR A 173 -6.14 -12.46 -3.10
CA THR A 173 -6.48 -13.31 -4.24
C THR A 173 -7.99 -13.43 -4.36
N MET A 174 -8.46 -13.57 -5.61
CA MET A 174 -9.85 -13.87 -5.92
C MET A 174 -9.88 -15.19 -6.70
N GLU A 175 -10.45 -16.23 -6.11
CA GLU A 175 -10.50 -17.56 -6.69
C GLU A 175 -11.93 -18.08 -6.71
N TYR A 176 -12.28 -18.82 -7.79
CA TYR A 176 -13.53 -19.55 -7.84
C TYR A 176 -13.33 -20.93 -7.20
N ALA A 177 -13.96 -21.16 -6.05
CA ALA A 177 -13.97 -22.42 -5.35
C ALA A 177 -15.42 -22.91 -5.18
N GLY A 178 -15.73 -24.10 -5.70
CA GLY A 178 -17.08 -24.70 -5.57
C GLY A 178 -18.23 -23.84 -6.14
N GLY A 179 -17.99 -23.06 -7.21
CA GLY A 179 -18.99 -22.17 -7.81
C GLY A 179 -19.16 -20.82 -7.10
N THR A 180 -18.41 -20.56 -6.03
CA THR A 180 -18.45 -19.30 -5.29
C THR A 180 -17.14 -18.56 -5.45
N LEU A 181 -17.20 -17.23 -5.65
CA LEU A 181 -16.03 -16.38 -5.67
C LEU A 181 -15.54 -16.18 -4.23
N ALA A 182 -14.37 -16.75 -3.90
CA ALA A 182 -13.70 -16.59 -2.62
C ALA A 182 -12.62 -15.53 -2.73
N LYS A 183 -12.56 -14.66 -1.73
CA LYS A 183 -11.50 -13.65 -1.57
C LYS A 183 -10.70 -13.97 -0.31
N SER A 184 -9.38 -13.97 -0.42
CA SER A 184 -8.49 -14.16 0.72
C SER A 184 -7.35 -13.15 0.71
N ILE A 185 -6.96 -12.67 1.91
CA ILE A 185 -5.75 -11.87 2.09
C ILE A 185 -4.59 -12.86 2.22
N VAL A 186 -3.62 -12.77 1.31
CA VAL A 186 -2.47 -13.67 1.24
C VAL A 186 -1.18 -13.02 1.75
N GLU A 187 -1.14 -11.70 1.80
CA GLU A 187 -0.05 -10.94 2.41
C GLU A 187 -0.61 -9.66 3.04
N SER A 188 -0.09 -9.31 4.21
CA SER A 188 -0.43 -8.06 4.91
C SER A 188 0.82 -7.49 5.57
N ASN A 189 1.13 -6.25 5.26
CA ASN A 189 2.31 -5.54 5.78
C ASN A 189 1.89 -4.19 6.38
N CYS A 190 2.68 -3.72 7.34
CA CYS A 190 2.57 -2.39 7.93
C CYS A 190 3.95 -1.74 7.94
N PHE A 191 4.07 -0.55 7.35
CA PHE A 191 5.32 0.18 7.24
C PHE A 191 5.25 1.52 7.96
N PHE A 192 6.37 1.94 8.52
CA PHE A 192 6.55 3.22 9.19
C PHE A 192 7.28 4.18 8.23
N PRO A 193 6.62 5.24 7.74
CA PRO A 193 7.25 6.21 6.84
C PRO A 193 8.46 6.92 7.45
N ASN A 194 8.38 7.30 8.73
CA ASN A 194 9.46 7.96 9.47
C ASN A 194 10.00 7.10 10.61
N GLU A 195 11.31 7.24 10.87
CA GLU A 195 11.91 6.68 12.09
C GLU A 195 11.27 7.27 13.36
N GLU A 196 10.89 8.55 13.31
CA GLU A 196 10.24 9.28 14.42
C GLU A 196 8.80 8.82 14.65
N ASP A 197 8.11 8.39 13.60
CA ASP A 197 6.75 7.83 13.65
C ASP A 197 6.72 6.37 14.12
N LYS A 198 7.86 5.76 14.35
CA LYS A 198 7.92 4.42 14.94
C LYS A 198 7.39 4.48 16.36
N LEU A 199 6.14 4.07 16.51
CA LEU A 199 5.47 3.98 17.81
C LEU A 199 6.36 3.26 18.84
N LEU A 200 7.12 2.24 18.36
CA LEU A 200 8.05 1.48 19.16
C LEU A 200 9.46 1.50 18.55
N SER A 201 10.46 1.76 19.38
CA SER A 201 11.87 1.68 19.00
C SER A 201 12.25 0.25 18.55
N LYS A 202 13.39 0.10 17.88
CA LYS A 202 13.91 -1.21 17.45
C LYS A 202 14.04 -2.18 18.63
N GLN A 203 14.53 -1.72 19.78
CA GLN A 203 14.65 -2.55 20.99
C GLN A 203 13.29 -2.93 21.57
N GLU A 204 12.35 -1.98 21.62
CA GLU A 204 10.98 -2.26 22.06
C GLU A 204 10.30 -3.31 21.18
N ARG A 205 10.50 -3.27 19.85
CA ARG A 205 9.97 -4.29 18.94
C ARG A 205 10.60 -5.67 19.17
N HIS A 206 11.91 -5.75 19.41
CA HIS A 206 12.54 -7.02 19.78
C HIS A 206 11.96 -7.61 21.08
N VAL A 207 11.82 -6.75 22.11
CA VAL A 207 11.19 -7.15 23.37
C VAL A 207 9.76 -7.63 23.14
N LEU A 208 8.98 -6.90 22.33
CA LEU A 208 7.59 -7.22 22.02
C LEU A 208 7.46 -8.54 21.25
N GLY A 209 8.33 -8.82 20.27
CA GLY A 209 8.37 -10.11 19.57
C GLY A 209 8.57 -11.27 20.53
N TYR A 210 9.55 -11.19 21.42
CA TYR A 210 9.77 -12.23 22.43
C TYR A 210 8.61 -12.34 23.44
N MET A 211 7.92 -11.26 23.75
CA MET A 211 6.71 -11.31 24.59
C MET A 211 5.57 -12.04 23.85
N ALA A 212 5.42 -11.83 22.55
CA ALA A 212 4.45 -12.54 21.73
C ALA A 212 4.77 -14.06 21.64
N ASP A 213 6.06 -14.41 21.62
CA ASP A 213 6.53 -15.80 21.72
C ASP A 213 6.34 -16.41 23.11
N GLY A 214 5.77 -15.68 24.07
CA GLY A 214 5.49 -16.14 25.42
C GLY A 214 6.68 -16.14 26.39
N LEU A 215 7.79 -15.49 26.05
CA LEU A 215 8.97 -15.45 26.91
C LEU A 215 8.75 -14.54 28.14
N SER A 216 9.24 -14.99 29.29
CA SER A 216 9.28 -14.19 30.51
C SER A 216 10.32 -13.06 30.43
N SER A 217 10.18 -12.01 31.26
CA SER A 217 11.13 -10.90 31.30
C SER A 217 12.57 -11.36 31.55
N LYS A 218 12.77 -12.39 32.36
CA LYS A 218 14.08 -13.01 32.63
C LYS A 218 14.69 -13.65 31.38
N GLN A 219 13.89 -14.42 30.63
CA GLN A 219 14.32 -15.04 29.37
C GLN A 219 14.65 -14.00 28.28
N ILE A 220 13.82 -12.94 28.18
CA ILE A 220 14.05 -11.83 27.25
C ILE A 220 15.34 -11.10 27.61
N ALA A 221 15.54 -10.78 28.88
CA ALA A 221 16.75 -10.14 29.39
C ALA A 221 18.01 -10.94 29.04
N TRP A 222 17.97 -12.25 29.23
CA TRP A 222 19.06 -13.16 28.87
C TRP A 222 19.33 -13.16 27.36
N LYS A 223 18.29 -13.29 26.52
CA LYS A 223 18.41 -13.32 25.05
C LYS A 223 19.00 -12.01 24.51
N LEU A 224 18.54 -10.86 25.03
CA LEU A 224 18.95 -9.53 24.55
C LEU A 224 20.22 -8.99 25.25
N LYS A 225 20.76 -9.74 26.23
CA LYS A 225 21.92 -9.34 27.06
C LYS A 225 21.71 -7.99 27.76
N ILE A 226 20.52 -7.79 28.33
CA ILE A 226 20.13 -6.59 29.09
C ILE A 226 19.59 -7.01 30.47
N SER A 227 19.36 -6.05 31.37
CA SER A 227 18.77 -6.35 32.68
C SER A 227 17.26 -6.61 32.58
N GLU A 228 16.70 -7.39 33.53
CA GLU A 228 15.25 -7.56 33.67
C GLU A 228 14.54 -6.22 33.91
N ASN A 229 15.19 -5.30 34.60
CA ASN A 229 14.68 -3.96 34.85
C ASN A 229 14.58 -3.17 33.53
N THR A 230 15.55 -3.32 32.61
CA THR A 230 15.51 -2.72 31.28
C THR A 230 14.33 -3.27 30.47
N VAL A 231 14.10 -4.59 30.51
CA VAL A 231 12.92 -5.21 29.86
C VAL A 231 11.62 -4.65 30.44
N SER A 232 11.54 -4.52 31.77
CA SER A 232 10.38 -3.94 32.46
C SER A 232 10.12 -2.49 32.02
N ASN A 233 11.18 -1.68 31.87
CA ASN A 233 11.07 -0.32 31.37
C ASN A 233 10.58 -0.27 29.91
N HIS A 234 11.10 -1.13 29.04
CA HIS A 234 10.59 -1.25 27.66
C HIS A 234 9.10 -1.60 27.66
N ARG A 235 8.66 -2.56 28.47
CA ARG A 235 7.24 -2.93 28.61
C ARG A 235 6.37 -1.74 29.03
N LYS A 236 6.76 -1.00 30.07
CA LYS A 236 6.03 0.19 30.54
C LYS A 236 5.95 1.26 29.44
N ASN A 237 7.05 1.50 28.75
CA ASN A 237 7.10 2.48 27.67
C ASN A 237 6.19 2.08 26.49
N MET A 238 6.20 0.79 26.10
CA MET A 238 5.32 0.29 25.05
C MET A 238 3.85 0.43 25.41
N LEU A 239 3.44 0.03 26.62
CA LEU A 239 2.06 0.20 27.10
C LEU A 239 1.61 1.67 27.03
N ARG A 240 2.47 2.58 27.47
CA ARG A 240 2.18 4.02 27.40
C ARG A 240 2.06 4.53 25.96
N LYS A 241 3.00 4.15 25.08
CA LYS A 241 3.04 4.58 23.68
C LYS A 241 1.85 4.08 22.88
N THR A 242 1.40 2.85 23.15
CA THR A 242 0.28 2.21 22.46
C THR A 242 -1.06 2.47 23.11
N ASN A 243 -1.08 3.16 24.26
CA ASN A 243 -2.25 3.37 25.08
C ASN A 243 -2.99 2.05 25.43
N THR A 244 -2.22 0.98 25.68
CA THR A 244 -2.74 -0.33 26.09
C THR A 244 -2.56 -0.55 27.59
N LYS A 245 -3.48 -1.30 28.22
CA LYS A 245 -3.55 -1.45 29.69
C LYS A 245 -2.68 -2.58 30.23
N ASN A 246 -2.42 -3.60 29.42
CA ASN A 246 -1.68 -4.79 29.82
C ASN A 246 -0.96 -5.45 28.63
N VAL A 247 -0.13 -6.47 28.93
CA VAL A 247 0.68 -7.17 27.93
C VAL A 247 -0.18 -7.88 26.87
N ALA A 248 -1.29 -8.51 27.28
CA ALA A 248 -2.15 -9.23 26.35
C ALA A 248 -2.78 -8.26 25.33
N GLU A 249 -3.23 -7.10 25.80
CA GLU A 249 -3.76 -6.03 24.95
C GLU A 249 -2.68 -5.45 24.03
N LEU A 250 -1.44 -5.28 24.53
CA LEU A 250 -0.30 -4.81 23.76
C LEU A 250 0.07 -5.81 22.64
N VAL A 251 0.15 -7.11 22.95
CA VAL A 251 0.44 -8.15 21.94
C VAL A 251 -0.69 -8.23 20.92
N ALA A 252 -1.96 -8.20 21.35
CA ALA A 252 -3.09 -8.18 20.44
C ALA A 252 -3.12 -6.93 19.54
N PHE A 253 -2.76 -5.76 20.08
CA PHE A 253 -2.59 -4.54 19.31
C PHE A 253 -1.47 -4.72 18.27
N ALA A 254 -0.31 -5.24 18.67
CA ALA A 254 0.85 -5.42 17.80
C ALA A 254 0.55 -6.38 16.62
N CYS A 255 -0.14 -7.50 16.89
CA CYS A 255 -0.59 -8.43 15.85
C CYS A 255 -1.57 -7.75 14.87
N ARG A 256 -2.56 -7.00 15.38
CA ARG A 256 -3.52 -6.30 14.52
C ARG A 256 -2.92 -5.17 13.70
N SER A 257 -1.86 -4.54 14.23
CA SER A 257 -1.16 -3.42 13.59
C SER A 257 0.02 -3.85 12.72
N GLY A 258 0.29 -5.16 12.60
CA GLY A 258 1.43 -5.68 11.84
C GLY A 258 2.80 -5.24 12.40
N LEU A 259 2.87 -4.97 13.71
CA LEU A 259 4.13 -4.63 14.38
C LEU A 259 4.99 -5.86 14.67
N ILE A 260 4.34 -7.01 14.73
CA ILE A 260 4.93 -8.35 14.88
C ILE A 260 4.12 -9.36 14.09
#